data_12b8f5b28738fe2b03e4edcecb9e3ead
#
_entry.id   12b8f5b28738fe2b03e4edcecb9e3ead
#
_cell.length_a   1.000
_cell.length_b   1.000
_cell.length_c   1.000
_cell.angle_alpha   90.00
_cell.angle_beta   90.00
_cell.angle_gamma   90.00
#
_symmetry.space_group_name_H-M   'P 1'
#
loop_
_entity.id
_entity.type
_entity.pdbx_description
1 polymer ?
#
loop_
_entity_poly.entity_id
_entity_poly.type
_entity_poly.pdbx_seq_one_letter_code
_entity_poly.pdbx_strand_id
1 'polypeptide(L)'
;LTTPSFLVDLDVLEANIQEMTQLCKENHKELWPMTKTHKSSAIAKMQYEAGIGGFLTGTIDEAQRFIEKGYKDIMLAYPVASKENLRRIAELTKQANLIVSLDGEEAAKALQTALEKDDLDIGYLVIVDCGLHRFGVKPEKAVELAENLKKYHRLKFKGISTHPGHVYSST
;
A
#
# COMPACT_ATOMS: atom_id res chain seq x y z
N LEU A 1 -14.34 8.99 30.13
CA LEU A 1 -14.30 8.24 28.86
C LEU A 1 -15.72 7.93 28.42
N THR A 2 -16.01 8.17 27.13
CA THR A 2 -17.28 7.75 26.51
C THR A 2 -17.15 6.27 26.15
N THR A 3 -18.17 5.49 26.47
CA THR A 3 -18.19 4.04 26.14
C THR A 3 -19.15 3.77 24.98
N PRO A 4 -18.83 2.79 24.09
CA PRO A 4 -17.62 1.95 24.07
C PRO A 4 -16.37 2.72 23.58
N SER A 5 -15.19 2.39 24.16
CA SER A 5 -13.90 3.00 23.78
C SER A 5 -12.81 1.94 23.77
N PHE A 6 -11.88 2.05 22.81
CA PHE A 6 -10.63 1.32 22.83
C PHE A 6 -9.62 2.07 23.71
N LEU A 7 -8.93 1.35 24.57
CA LEU A 7 -7.80 1.84 25.33
C LEU A 7 -6.51 1.30 24.72
N VAL A 8 -5.52 2.18 24.57
CA VAL A 8 -4.20 1.83 24.06
C VAL A 8 -3.19 2.06 25.19
N ASP A 9 -2.46 1.02 25.55
CA ASP A 9 -1.29 1.10 26.40
C ASP A 9 -0.13 1.67 25.58
N LEU A 10 0.32 2.88 25.92
CA LEU A 10 1.32 3.59 25.15
C LEU A 10 2.71 2.96 25.28
N ASP A 11 3.08 2.44 26.45
CA ASP A 11 4.39 1.82 26.67
C ASP A 11 4.51 0.54 25.82
N VAL A 12 3.44 -0.25 25.77
CA VAL A 12 3.36 -1.45 24.91
C VAL A 12 3.37 -1.08 23.44
N LEU A 13 2.64 -0.05 23.04
CA LEU A 13 2.62 0.42 21.65
C LEU A 13 4.01 0.89 21.20
N GLU A 14 4.69 1.70 22.00
CA GLU A 14 6.04 2.18 21.69
C GLU A 14 7.03 1.03 21.59
N ALA A 15 6.99 0.08 22.53
CA ALA A 15 7.84 -1.11 22.51
C ALA A 15 7.63 -1.92 21.23
N ASN A 16 6.37 -2.17 20.84
CA ASN A 16 6.03 -2.92 19.62
C ASN A 16 6.51 -2.21 18.35
N ILE A 17 6.40 -0.89 18.29
CA ILE A 17 6.88 -0.10 17.14
C ILE A 17 8.40 -0.21 17.04
N GLN A 18 9.11 -0.05 18.15
CA GLN A 18 10.57 -0.11 18.21
C GLN A 18 11.08 -1.51 17.83
N GLU A 19 10.49 -2.57 18.41
CA GLU A 19 10.86 -3.95 18.14
C GLU A 19 10.73 -4.27 16.64
N MET A 20 9.58 -3.95 16.03
CA MET A 20 9.36 -4.24 14.61
C MET A 20 10.29 -3.42 13.70
N THR A 21 10.51 -2.15 14.03
CA THR A 21 11.41 -1.29 13.27
C THR A 21 12.85 -1.79 13.35
N GLN A 22 13.29 -2.21 14.53
CA GLN A 22 14.63 -2.78 14.73
C GLN A 22 14.80 -4.11 13.99
N LEU A 23 13.81 -4.99 14.08
CA LEU A 23 13.81 -6.28 13.35
C LEU A 23 13.96 -6.06 11.83
N CYS A 24 13.22 -5.11 11.25
CA CYS A 24 13.34 -4.79 9.84
C CYS A 24 14.72 -4.25 9.49
N LYS A 25 15.27 -3.35 10.31
CA LYS A 25 16.62 -2.79 10.14
C LYS A 25 17.70 -3.86 10.14
N GLU A 26 17.68 -4.76 11.12
CA GLU A 26 18.66 -5.85 11.26
C GLU A 26 18.63 -6.81 10.07
N ASN A 27 17.48 -6.95 9.44
CA ASN A 27 17.29 -7.80 8.25
C ASN A 27 17.37 -7.02 6.91
N HIS A 28 17.82 -5.76 6.92
CA HIS A 28 17.92 -4.91 5.73
C HIS A 28 16.59 -4.82 4.94
N LYS A 29 15.46 -4.66 5.67
CA LYS A 29 14.13 -4.51 5.12
C LYS A 29 13.54 -3.16 5.52
N GLU A 30 12.68 -2.63 4.65
CA GLU A 30 11.87 -1.46 4.98
C GLU A 30 10.55 -1.90 5.60
N LEU A 31 10.16 -1.23 6.68
CA LEU A 31 8.87 -1.43 7.31
C LEU A 31 7.85 -0.47 6.68
N TRP A 32 6.73 -1.03 6.19
CA TRP A 32 5.58 -0.29 5.68
C TRP A 32 4.32 -0.71 6.45
N PRO A 33 4.03 -0.10 7.62
CA PRO A 33 2.91 -0.53 8.47
C PRO A 33 1.57 -0.37 7.77
N MET A 34 0.70 -1.39 7.94
CA MET A 34 -0.69 -1.35 7.48
C MET A 34 -1.55 -0.53 8.46
N THR A 35 -2.10 0.58 8.00
CA THR A 35 -2.82 1.54 8.85
C THR A 35 -4.30 1.22 9.07
N LYS A 36 -4.89 0.31 8.30
CA LYS A 36 -6.33 -0.02 8.36
C LYS A 36 -6.82 -0.49 9.73
N THR A 37 -5.92 -1.02 10.57
CA THR A 37 -6.26 -1.58 11.88
C THR A 37 -6.53 -0.49 12.91
N HIS A 38 -5.71 0.56 12.94
CA HIS A 38 -5.83 1.64 13.92
C HIS A 38 -6.42 2.93 13.35
N LYS A 39 -6.22 3.24 12.06
CA LYS A 39 -6.70 4.47 11.37
C LYS A 39 -6.40 5.77 12.12
N SER A 40 -5.39 5.74 12.99
CA SER A 40 -5.00 6.83 13.86
C SER A 40 -3.79 7.58 13.31
N SER A 41 -3.94 8.89 13.08
CA SER A 41 -2.81 9.73 12.68
C SER A 41 -1.79 9.92 13.81
N ALA A 42 -2.18 9.76 15.07
CA ALA A 42 -1.27 9.82 16.21
C ALA A 42 -0.34 8.59 16.23
N ILE A 43 -0.91 7.38 16.08
CA ILE A 43 -0.11 6.15 15.98
C ILE A 43 0.78 6.18 14.73
N ALA A 44 0.24 6.63 13.59
CA ALA A 44 1.03 6.77 12.37
C ALA A 44 2.22 7.72 12.54
N LYS A 45 2.05 8.82 13.30
CA LYS A 45 3.16 9.72 13.62
C LYS A 45 4.26 9.01 14.40
N MET A 46 3.91 8.24 15.44
CA MET A 46 4.88 7.45 16.22
C MET A 46 5.64 6.45 15.34
N GLN A 47 4.94 5.75 14.45
CA GLN A 47 5.54 4.83 13.47
C GLN A 47 6.50 5.56 12.52
N TYR A 48 6.10 6.73 12.02
CA TYR A 48 6.92 7.54 11.11
C TYR A 48 8.19 8.04 11.78
N GLU A 49 8.09 8.54 13.01
CA GLU A 49 9.23 9.00 13.82
C GLU A 49 10.19 7.86 14.19
N ALA A 50 9.72 6.62 14.23
CA ALA A 50 10.56 5.43 14.42
C ALA A 50 11.38 5.05 13.16
N GLY A 51 11.13 5.66 12.00
CA GLY A 51 11.91 5.50 10.78
C GLY A 51 11.42 4.39 9.85
N ILE A 52 10.12 4.34 9.60
CA ILE A 52 9.52 3.48 8.58
C ILE A 52 9.79 4.01 7.16
N GLY A 53 9.66 3.15 6.13
CA GLY A 53 9.81 3.53 4.72
C GLY A 53 8.62 4.32 4.16
N GLY A 54 7.43 4.04 4.64
CA GLY A 54 6.16 4.66 4.21
C GLY A 54 4.97 3.94 4.83
N PHE A 55 3.76 4.25 4.37
CA PHE A 55 2.54 3.64 4.88
C PHE A 55 1.86 2.74 3.86
N LEU A 56 1.41 1.57 4.30
CA LEU A 56 0.51 0.71 3.55
C LEU A 56 -0.93 1.02 3.99
N THR A 57 -1.77 1.47 3.05
CA THR A 57 -3.16 1.85 3.32
C THR A 57 -4.15 0.86 2.71
N GLY A 58 -5.30 0.70 3.34
CA GLY A 58 -6.37 -0.18 2.86
C GLY A 58 -7.32 0.49 1.89
N THR A 59 -7.47 1.82 1.96
CA THR A 59 -8.38 2.58 1.12
C THR A 59 -7.73 3.86 0.60
N ILE A 60 -8.31 4.42 -0.48
CA ILE A 60 -7.89 5.72 -1.02
C ILE A 60 -8.15 6.84 -0.01
N ASP A 61 -9.22 6.74 0.76
CA ASP A 61 -9.54 7.73 1.80
C ASP A 61 -8.49 7.75 2.91
N GLU A 62 -8.00 6.59 3.33
CA GLU A 62 -6.85 6.50 4.24
C GLU A 62 -5.60 7.14 3.61
N ALA A 63 -5.27 6.80 2.37
CA ALA A 63 -4.13 7.37 1.65
C ALA A 63 -4.23 8.89 1.58
N GLN A 64 -5.38 9.41 1.17
CA GLN A 64 -5.62 10.85 1.11
C GLN A 64 -5.40 11.54 2.46
N ARG A 65 -5.94 10.97 3.55
CA ARG A 65 -5.78 11.51 4.90
C ARG A 65 -4.31 11.58 5.33
N PHE A 66 -3.51 10.56 5.00
CA PHE A 66 -2.09 10.57 5.31
C PHE A 66 -1.32 11.59 4.47
N ILE A 67 -1.65 11.73 3.19
CA ILE A 67 -1.07 12.75 2.32
C ILE A 67 -1.39 14.17 2.82
N GLU A 68 -2.63 14.44 3.23
CA GLU A 68 -3.06 15.70 3.85
C GLU A 68 -2.30 16.02 5.15
N LYS A 69 -1.81 14.99 5.85
CA LYS A 69 -0.94 15.12 7.04
C LYS A 69 0.54 15.31 6.70
N GLY A 70 0.90 15.34 5.43
CA GLY A 70 2.26 15.58 4.97
C GLY A 70 3.09 14.33 4.70
N TYR A 71 2.56 13.12 4.90
CA TYR A 71 3.26 11.88 4.54
C TYR A 71 3.27 11.69 3.02
N LYS A 72 4.43 11.30 2.48
CA LYS A 72 4.64 11.29 1.03
C LYS A 72 4.73 9.90 0.41
N ASP A 73 5.13 8.90 1.17
CA ASP A 73 5.37 7.55 0.67
C ASP A 73 4.23 6.64 1.09
N ILE A 74 3.32 6.37 0.16
CA ILE A 74 2.06 5.65 0.41
C ILE A 74 1.89 4.51 -0.59
N MET A 75 1.60 3.32 -0.07
CA MET A 75 1.27 2.14 -0.84
C MET A 75 -0.20 1.77 -0.65
N LEU A 76 -0.92 1.53 -1.74
CA LEU A 76 -2.29 1.01 -1.73
C LEU A 76 -2.27 -0.52 -1.79
N ALA A 77 -2.74 -1.16 -0.71
CA ALA A 77 -2.66 -2.61 -0.54
C ALA A 77 -3.57 -3.40 -1.49
N TYR A 78 -4.71 -2.80 -1.88
CA TYR A 78 -5.72 -3.50 -2.67
C TYR A 78 -5.75 -2.99 -4.11
N PRO A 79 -6.01 -3.90 -5.09
CA PRO A 79 -6.24 -3.49 -6.47
C PRO A 79 -7.40 -2.51 -6.58
N VAL A 80 -7.25 -1.51 -7.43
CA VAL A 80 -8.26 -0.48 -7.68
C VAL A 80 -8.64 -0.50 -9.15
N ALA A 81 -9.93 -0.65 -9.44
CA ALA A 81 -10.43 -0.76 -10.81
C ALA A 81 -11.49 0.31 -11.18
N SER A 82 -12.18 0.94 -10.19
CA SER A 82 -13.19 1.92 -10.52
C SER A 82 -12.59 3.19 -11.14
N LYS A 83 -13.20 3.70 -12.20
CA LYS A 83 -12.75 4.90 -12.93
C LYS A 83 -12.59 6.12 -12.01
N GLU A 84 -13.51 6.29 -11.06
CA GLU A 84 -13.45 7.38 -10.09
C GLU A 84 -12.23 7.26 -9.17
N ASN A 85 -12.00 6.08 -8.63
CA ASN A 85 -10.85 5.84 -7.75
C ASN A 85 -9.52 5.96 -8.49
N LEU A 86 -9.43 5.51 -9.73
CA LEU A 86 -8.23 5.68 -10.56
C LEU A 86 -7.96 7.15 -10.84
N ARG A 87 -8.99 7.98 -11.08
CA ARG A 87 -8.83 9.43 -11.19
C ARG A 87 -8.34 10.06 -9.89
N ARG A 88 -8.90 9.66 -8.73
CA ARG A 88 -8.42 10.12 -7.42
C ARG A 88 -6.96 9.75 -7.17
N ILE A 89 -6.55 8.54 -7.54
CA ILE A 89 -5.15 8.11 -7.44
C ILE A 89 -4.26 9.04 -8.27
N ALA A 90 -4.62 9.36 -9.52
CA ALA A 90 -3.86 10.29 -10.34
C ALA A 90 -3.74 11.68 -9.68
N GLU A 91 -4.81 12.21 -9.08
CA GLU A 91 -4.76 13.48 -8.35
C GLU A 91 -3.85 13.41 -7.10
N LEU A 92 -3.89 12.33 -6.36
CA LEU A 92 -3.03 12.12 -5.20
C LEU A 92 -1.55 11.96 -5.59
N THR A 93 -1.27 11.40 -6.76
CA THR A 93 0.10 11.26 -7.31
C THR A 93 0.79 12.61 -7.51
N LYS A 94 0.03 13.71 -7.68
CA LYS A 94 0.58 15.08 -7.73
C LYS A 94 1.18 15.53 -6.40
N GLN A 95 0.83 14.88 -5.30
CA GLN A 95 1.14 15.32 -3.95
C GLN A 95 2.06 14.35 -3.19
N ALA A 96 2.14 13.09 -3.63
CA ALA A 96 2.84 12.02 -2.91
C ALA A 96 3.39 10.94 -3.87
N ASN A 97 4.35 10.20 -3.41
CA ASN A 97 4.90 9.02 -4.07
C ASN A 97 3.97 7.84 -3.83
N LEU A 98 3.08 7.57 -4.77
CA LEU A 98 2.15 6.45 -4.65
C LEU A 98 2.69 5.19 -5.30
N ILE A 99 2.39 4.06 -4.65
CA ILE A 99 2.56 2.72 -5.21
C ILE A 99 1.20 2.02 -5.16
N VAL A 100 0.75 1.50 -6.29
CA VAL A 100 -0.52 0.76 -6.39
C VAL A 100 -0.28 -0.73 -6.61
N SER A 101 -1.24 -1.56 -6.20
CA SER A 101 -1.23 -2.99 -6.49
C SER A 101 -2.11 -3.27 -7.71
N LEU A 102 -1.61 -4.04 -8.66
CA LEU A 102 -2.31 -4.41 -9.89
C LEU A 102 -2.33 -5.94 -10.05
N ASP A 103 -3.49 -6.47 -10.42
CA ASP A 103 -3.72 -7.88 -10.74
C ASP A 103 -4.33 -8.09 -12.14
N GLY A 104 -4.38 -7.02 -12.94
CA GLY A 104 -4.94 -7.08 -14.29
C GLY A 104 -4.57 -5.87 -15.14
N GLU A 105 -4.71 -6.04 -16.43
CA GLU A 105 -4.34 -5.05 -17.44
C GLU A 105 -5.37 -3.92 -17.57
N GLU A 106 -6.65 -4.18 -17.30
CA GLU A 106 -7.70 -3.17 -17.45
C GLU A 106 -7.50 -1.99 -16.50
N ALA A 107 -7.16 -2.27 -15.23
CA ALA A 107 -6.85 -1.22 -14.26
C ALA A 107 -5.61 -0.42 -14.66
N ALA A 108 -4.57 -1.10 -15.14
CA ALA A 108 -3.35 -0.47 -15.64
C ALA A 108 -3.62 0.49 -16.81
N LYS A 109 -4.39 0.05 -17.79
CA LYS A 109 -4.80 0.87 -18.94
C LYS A 109 -5.57 2.12 -18.52
N ALA A 110 -6.54 1.96 -17.62
CA ALA A 110 -7.34 3.08 -17.15
C ALA A 110 -6.49 4.07 -16.33
N LEU A 111 -5.56 3.57 -15.51
CA LEU A 111 -4.64 4.39 -14.74
C LEU A 111 -3.65 5.15 -15.64
N GLN A 112 -3.06 4.49 -16.64
CA GLN A 112 -2.25 5.12 -17.67
C GLN A 112 -2.97 6.33 -18.27
N THR A 113 -4.22 6.15 -18.70
CA THR A 113 -5.02 7.22 -19.32
C THR A 113 -5.26 8.39 -18.36
N ALA A 114 -5.44 8.10 -17.06
CA ALA A 114 -5.62 9.15 -16.05
C ALA A 114 -4.34 9.95 -15.80
N LEU A 115 -3.19 9.27 -15.78
CA LEU A 115 -1.87 9.87 -15.51
C LEU A 115 -1.33 10.69 -16.69
N GLU A 116 -1.61 10.26 -17.92
CA GLU A 116 -1.16 10.96 -19.15
C GLU A 116 -1.61 12.42 -19.24
N LYS A 117 -2.79 12.72 -18.70
CA LYS A 117 -3.36 14.07 -18.73
C LYS A 117 -2.50 15.12 -18.03
N ASP A 118 -1.80 14.71 -16.99
CA ASP A 118 -1.01 15.58 -16.13
C ASP A 118 0.49 15.24 -16.15
N ASP A 119 0.92 14.41 -17.11
CA ASP A 119 2.32 13.96 -17.29
C ASP A 119 2.90 13.29 -16.03
N LEU A 120 2.11 12.48 -15.32
CA LEU A 120 2.47 11.87 -14.05
C LEU A 120 2.93 10.42 -14.23
N ASP A 121 3.84 9.99 -13.34
CA ASP A 121 4.26 8.59 -13.21
C ASP A 121 3.85 8.04 -11.83
N ILE A 122 3.53 6.73 -11.77
CA ILE A 122 3.19 6.04 -10.53
C ILE A 122 3.93 4.71 -10.40
N GLY A 123 4.33 4.36 -9.18
CA GLY A 123 4.84 3.03 -8.88
C GLY A 123 3.74 1.96 -8.88
N TYR A 124 4.06 0.74 -9.34
CA TYR A 124 3.14 -0.38 -9.18
C TYR A 124 3.83 -1.67 -8.79
N LEU A 125 3.07 -2.51 -8.07
CA LEU A 125 3.42 -3.89 -7.74
C LEU A 125 2.43 -4.82 -8.45
N VAL A 126 2.92 -5.92 -8.99
CA VAL A 126 2.05 -7.03 -9.40
C VAL A 126 1.70 -7.83 -8.16
N ILE A 127 0.40 -7.93 -7.86
CA ILE A 127 -0.04 -8.71 -6.71
C ILE A 127 -0.27 -10.17 -7.09
N VAL A 128 0.30 -11.07 -6.28
CA VAL A 128 0.30 -12.52 -6.49
C VAL A 128 -0.57 -13.18 -5.42
N ASP A 129 -1.49 -14.02 -5.85
CA ASP A 129 -2.24 -14.91 -4.95
C ASP A 129 -1.37 -16.08 -4.53
N CYS A 130 -0.99 -16.11 -3.28
CA CYS A 130 -0.17 -17.18 -2.68
C CYS A 130 -1.00 -18.22 -1.89
N GLY A 131 -2.33 -18.24 -2.08
CA GLY A 131 -3.21 -19.24 -1.47
C GLY A 131 -4.39 -18.69 -0.67
N LEU A 132 -4.53 -17.37 -0.49
CA LEU A 132 -5.70 -16.76 0.15
C LEU A 132 -6.93 -16.71 -0.78
N HIS A 133 -6.72 -16.73 -2.11
CA HIS A 133 -7.76 -16.72 -3.13
C HIS A 133 -8.72 -15.52 -3.05
N ARG A 134 -8.19 -14.35 -2.72
CA ARG A 134 -8.97 -13.12 -2.57
C ARG A 134 -8.80 -12.15 -3.75
N PHE A 135 -7.58 -11.93 -4.18
CA PHE A 135 -7.16 -11.11 -5.32
C PHE A 135 -5.71 -11.46 -5.68
N GLY A 136 -5.27 -10.97 -6.83
CA GLY A 136 -3.94 -11.26 -7.35
C GLY A 136 -3.97 -12.34 -8.43
N VAL A 137 -2.91 -12.37 -9.20
CA VAL A 137 -2.71 -13.41 -10.23
C VAL A 137 -2.07 -14.63 -9.61
N LYS A 138 -2.27 -15.79 -10.22
CA LYS A 138 -1.54 -17.01 -9.84
C LYS A 138 -0.02 -16.82 -10.05
N PRO A 139 0.84 -17.45 -9.24
CA PRO A 139 2.29 -17.28 -9.33
C PRO A 139 2.86 -17.47 -10.74
N GLU A 140 2.38 -18.49 -11.47
CA GLU A 140 2.79 -18.78 -12.84
C GLU A 140 2.39 -17.71 -13.87
N LYS A 141 1.46 -16.82 -13.52
CA LYS A 141 1.01 -15.70 -14.36
C LYS A 141 1.64 -14.35 -14.02
N ALA A 142 2.40 -14.27 -12.94
CA ALA A 142 2.96 -13.01 -12.46
C ALA A 142 3.94 -12.37 -13.45
N VAL A 143 4.82 -13.18 -14.04
CA VAL A 143 5.79 -12.72 -15.04
C VAL A 143 5.10 -12.25 -16.31
N GLU A 144 4.14 -13.03 -16.82
CA GLU A 144 3.35 -12.65 -18.00
C GLU A 144 2.65 -11.31 -17.80
N LEU A 145 2.00 -11.11 -16.66
CA LEU A 145 1.35 -9.84 -16.35
C LEU A 145 2.36 -8.69 -16.26
N ALA A 146 3.47 -8.88 -15.54
CA ALA A 146 4.51 -7.86 -15.42
C ALA A 146 5.05 -7.41 -16.79
N GLU A 147 5.28 -8.37 -17.71
CA GLU A 147 5.72 -8.07 -19.09
C GLU A 147 4.63 -7.31 -19.87
N ASN A 148 3.37 -7.74 -19.77
CA ASN A 148 2.25 -7.08 -20.45
C ASN A 148 2.04 -5.63 -19.96
N LEU A 149 2.35 -5.34 -18.69
CA LEU A 149 2.20 -4.01 -18.12
C LEU A 149 3.31 -3.04 -18.53
N LYS A 150 4.46 -3.50 -19.03
CA LYS A 150 5.55 -2.62 -19.48
C LYS A 150 5.17 -1.63 -20.58
N LYS A 151 4.15 -1.95 -21.38
CA LYS A 151 3.64 -1.04 -22.43
C LYS A 151 3.01 0.24 -21.86
N TYR A 152 2.62 0.23 -20.61
CA TYR A 152 2.04 1.39 -19.92
C TYR A 152 3.14 2.25 -19.31
N HIS A 153 3.68 3.17 -20.08
CA HIS A 153 4.91 3.89 -19.78
C HIS A 153 4.84 4.82 -18.57
N ARG A 154 3.61 5.19 -18.11
CA ARG A 154 3.40 5.96 -16.87
C ARG A 154 3.45 5.11 -15.61
N LEU A 155 3.40 3.79 -15.76
CA LEU A 155 3.47 2.85 -14.65
C LEU A 155 4.90 2.34 -14.50
N LYS A 156 5.50 2.54 -13.33
CA LYS A 156 6.88 2.14 -13.03
C LYS A 156 6.86 0.89 -12.15
N PHE A 157 7.28 -0.22 -12.71
CA PHE A 157 7.36 -1.50 -11.99
C PHE A 157 8.29 -1.40 -10.78
N LYS A 158 7.78 -1.74 -9.60
CA LYS A 158 8.51 -1.74 -8.32
C LYS A 158 8.76 -3.15 -7.77
N GLY A 159 8.10 -4.15 -8.31
CA GLY A 159 8.23 -5.54 -7.87
C GLY A 159 6.89 -6.26 -7.78
N ILE A 160 6.85 -7.25 -6.91
CA ILE A 160 5.65 -8.04 -6.63
C ILE A 160 5.21 -7.83 -5.18
N SER A 161 3.92 -8.02 -4.92
CA SER A 161 3.36 -8.07 -3.57
C SER A 161 2.51 -9.32 -3.38
N THR A 162 2.37 -9.76 -2.15
CA THR A 162 1.47 -10.86 -1.79
C THR A 162 0.92 -10.67 -0.38
N HIS A 163 -0.21 -11.31 -0.10
CA HIS A 163 -0.80 -11.32 1.24
C HIS A 163 -1.14 -12.76 1.65
N PRO A 164 -0.27 -13.43 2.42
CA PRO A 164 -0.44 -14.83 2.83
C PRO A 164 -1.40 -14.98 4.02
N GLY A 165 -2.56 -14.33 3.97
CA GLY A 165 -3.52 -14.31 5.09
C GLY A 165 -4.07 -15.67 5.49
N HIS A 166 -4.00 -16.67 4.61
CA HIS A 166 -4.41 -18.05 4.90
C HIS A 166 -3.52 -18.73 5.96
N VAL A 167 -2.26 -18.27 6.11
CA VAL A 167 -1.36 -18.87 7.12
C VAL A 167 -1.74 -18.53 8.57
N TYR A 168 -2.59 -17.52 8.79
CA TYR A 168 -3.06 -17.17 10.14
C TYR A 168 -3.99 -18.21 10.74
N SER A 169 -4.61 -19.06 9.91
CA SER A 169 -5.50 -20.14 10.33
C SER A 169 -4.91 -21.54 10.17
N SER A 170 -3.68 -21.62 9.65
CA SER A 170 -2.98 -22.92 9.57
C SER A 170 -2.33 -23.23 10.92
N THR A 171 -2.89 -24.16 11.65
CA THR A 171 -2.32 -24.80 12.85
C THR A 171 -1.60 -26.06 12.44
#